data_d89d0b9c746892f04fe7e6f865c48bd6
#
_entry.id   d89d0b9c746892f04fe7e6f865c48bd6
#
_cell.length_a   1.000
_cell.length_b   1.000
_cell.length_c   1.000
_cell.angle_alpha   90.00
_cell.angle_beta   90.00
_cell.angle_gamma   90.00
#
_symmetry.space_group_name_H-M   'P 1'
#
loop_
_entity.id
_entity.type
_entity.pdbx_description
1 polymer ?
#
loop_
_entity_poly.entity_id
_entity_poly.type
_entity_poly.pdbx_seq_one_letter_code
_entity_poly.pdbx_strand_id
1 'polypeptide(L)'
;DERAKELLECLWVKFYNQPAPVKVGITLKESATYTDFANINTGGVTPDGRDGVNAVSYLILDCMDEMKLVQPNSNVTISKKTPARFLKRACEISRKGWGQPAFYNTEAQTMELINAGKSLEDARRGGSSGCVETGAWGSEAYILTGYLNIPKVFQLTLYNGFDKESGKQLGLK
;
A
#
# COMPACT_ATOMS: atom_id res chain seq x y z
N ASP A 1 17.62 17.75 -10.56
CA ASP A 1 16.99 18.91 -9.95
C ASP A 1 17.02 18.76 -8.42
N GLU A 2 18.15 19.18 -7.83
CA GLU A 2 18.48 19.00 -6.40
C GLU A 2 17.40 19.59 -5.48
N ARG A 3 16.90 20.80 -5.82
CA ARG A 3 15.87 21.45 -4.99
C ARG A 3 14.56 20.66 -4.93
N ALA A 4 14.14 20.06 -6.02
CA ALA A 4 12.94 19.23 -6.04
C ALA A 4 13.15 17.95 -5.19
N LYS A 5 14.34 17.38 -5.24
CA LYS A 5 14.71 16.22 -4.42
C LYS A 5 14.72 16.57 -2.93
N GLU A 6 15.35 17.67 -2.52
CA GLU A 6 15.31 18.14 -1.11
C GLU A 6 13.89 18.31 -0.58
N LEU A 7 12.98 18.88 -1.40
CA LEU A 7 11.57 19.01 -1.01
C LEU A 7 10.88 17.67 -0.82
N LEU A 8 11.18 16.69 -1.68
CA LEU A 8 10.68 15.32 -1.52
C LEU A 8 11.25 14.67 -0.27
N GLU A 9 12.52 14.81 0.02
CA GLU A 9 13.16 14.27 1.23
C GLU A 9 12.53 14.88 2.50
N CYS A 10 12.26 16.18 2.50
CA CYS A 10 11.51 16.81 3.59
C CYS A 10 10.10 16.21 3.75
N LEU A 11 9.42 15.88 2.65
CA LEU A 11 8.13 15.20 2.65
C LEU A 11 8.26 13.79 3.25
N TRP A 12 9.30 13.02 2.89
CA TRP A 12 9.58 11.71 3.49
C TRP A 12 9.73 11.79 5.00
N VAL A 13 10.51 12.75 5.50
CA VAL A 13 10.69 12.97 6.95
C VAL A 13 9.35 13.28 7.63
N LYS A 14 8.49 14.07 7.00
CA LYS A 14 7.16 14.38 7.56
C LYS A 14 6.26 13.14 7.65
N PHE A 15 6.24 12.31 6.63
CA PHE A 15 5.51 11.03 6.68
C PHE A 15 6.05 10.09 7.76
N TYR A 16 7.36 10.00 7.88
CA TYR A 16 8.00 9.14 8.86
C TYR A 16 7.72 9.59 10.31
N ASN A 17 7.61 10.88 10.54
CA ASN A 17 7.41 11.46 11.87
C ASN A 17 5.94 11.47 12.34
N GLN A 18 5.03 10.87 11.60
CA GLN A 18 3.63 10.73 12.02
C GLN A 18 3.40 9.34 12.64
N PRO A 19 3.39 9.21 13.99
CA PRO A 19 3.07 7.94 14.61
C PRO A 19 1.59 7.61 14.44
N ALA A 20 1.30 6.39 14.01
CA ALA A 20 -0.07 5.89 14.00
C ALA A 20 -0.57 5.72 15.44
N PRO A 21 -1.83 6.06 15.74
CA PRO A 21 -2.40 5.78 17.05
C PRO A 21 -2.43 4.28 17.30
N VAL A 22 -2.21 3.90 18.57
CA VAL A 22 -2.31 2.50 19.00
C VAL A 22 -3.72 1.98 18.69
N LYS A 23 -3.81 0.91 17.91
CA LYS A 23 -5.08 0.26 17.57
C LYS A 23 -5.51 -0.64 18.72
N VAL A 24 -6.33 -0.12 19.61
CA VAL A 24 -6.84 -0.83 20.79
C VAL A 24 -7.49 -2.16 20.38
N GLY A 25 -7.04 -3.25 21.00
CA GLY A 25 -7.55 -4.60 20.75
C GLY A 25 -6.98 -5.32 19.53
N ILE A 26 -6.08 -4.70 18.78
CA ILE A 26 -5.49 -5.29 17.56
C ILE A 26 -3.98 -5.48 17.73
N THR A 27 -3.32 -4.55 18.40
CA THR A 27 -1.89 -4.62 18.68
C THR A 27 -1.63 -5.20 20.06
N LEU A 28 -0.53 -5.93 20.19
CA LEU A 28 -0.07 -6.38 21.49
C LEU A 28 0.25 -5.18 22.40
N LYS A 29 0.14 -5.37 23.70
CA LYS A 29 0.40 -4.32 24.69
C LYS A 29 1.79 -3.70 24.57
N GLU A 30 2.76 -4.49 24.12
CA GLU A 30 4.15 -4.11 23.86
C GLU A 30 4.40 -3.67 22.43
N SER A 31 3.44 -3.78 21.52
CA SER A 31 3.61 -3.32 20.16
C SER A 31 3.60 -1.80 20.15
N ALA A 32 4.81 -1.27 20.09
CA ALA A 32 5.06 0.14 20.07
C ALA A 32 4.48 0.82 18.84
N THR A 33 4.50 2.11 18.87
CA THR A 33 4.15 3.07 17.84
C THR A 33 4.56 2.64 16.44
N TYR A 34 3.58 2.48 15.57
CA TYR A 34 3.80 2.49 14.13
C TYR A 34 3.75 3.93 13.62
N THR A 35 4.51 4.21 12.59
CA THR A 35 4.25 5.36 11.74
C THR A 35 2.90 5.16 11.02
N ASP A 36 2.23 6.24 10.67
CA ASP A 36 1.00 6.15 9.88
C ASP A 36 1.26 5.40 8.57
N PHE A 37 0.28 4.62 8.09
CA PHE A 37 0.44 3.73 6.94
C PHE A 37 0.35 4.52 5.62
N ALA A 38 1.29 5.45 5.41
CA ALA A 38 1.34 6.27 4.23
C ALA A 38 2.02 5.54 3.07
N ASN A 39 1.45 5.67 1.86
CA ASN A 39 2.02 5.11 0.65
C ASN A 39 2.31 6.20 -0.38
N ILE A 40 3.43 6.07 -1.08
CA ILE A 40 3.71 6.83 -2.29
C ILE A 40 3.72 5.85 -3.46
N ASN A 41 2.88 6.12 -4.46
CA ASN A 41 2.80 5.31 -5.66
C ASN A 41 3.41 6.09 -6.83
N THR A 42 4.23 5.41 -7.62
CA THR A 42 4.86 6.00 -8.80
C THR A 42 4.84 5.03 -9.98
N GLY A 43 4.84 5.55 -11.20
CA GLY A 43 4.67 4.75 -12.41
C GLY A 43 3.22 4.65 -12.84
N GLY A 44 2.81 3.47 -13.35
CA GLY A 44 1.46 3.22 -13.82
C GLY A 44 1.10 3.93 -15.12
N VAL A 45 -0.17 4.27 -15.25
CA VAL A 45 -0.70 5.00 -16.41
C VAL A 45 -1.48 6.23 -16.00
N THR A 46 -1.54 7.21 -16.88
CA THR A 46 -2.43 8.37 -16.73
C THR A 46 -3.89 7.99 -17.01
N PRO A 47 -4.88 8.80 -16.62
CA PRO A 47 -6.30 8.50 -16.85
C PRO A 47 -6.63 8.23 -18.32
N ASP A 48 -5.96 8.92 -19.25
CA ASP A 48 -6.07 8.71 -20.68
C ASP A 48 -5.25 7.52 -21.21
N GLY A 49 -4.58 6.79 -20.32
CA GLY A 49 -3.86 5.55 -20.63
C GLY A 49 -2.46 5.72 -21.21
N ARG A 50 -1.86 6.91 -21.12
CA ARG A 50 -0.43 7.11 -21.42
C ARG A 50 0.45 6.60 -20.27
N ASP A 51 1.75 6.48 -20.52
CA ASP A 51 2.71 6.20 -19.45
C ASP A 51 2.66 7.28 -18.36
N GLY A 52 2.63 6.84 -17.09
CA GLY A 52 2.58 7.72 -15.92
C GLY A 52 3.96 8.14 -15.40
N VAL A 53 5.04 7.56 -15.93
CA VAL A 53 6.40 7.88 -15.50
C VAL A 53 6.82 9.25 -16.03
N ASN A 54 7.35 10.08 -15.13
CA ASN A 54 7.91 11.38 -15.47
C ASN A 54 9.19 11.65 -14.66
N ALA A 55 9.77 12.85 -14.78
CA ALA A 55 11.01 13.20 -14.08
C ALA A 55 10.88 13.06 -12.54
N VAL A 56 9.73 13.42 -11.98
CA VAL A 56 9.48 13.29 -10.53
C VAL A 56 9.45 11.82 -10.10
N SER A 57 9.02 10.92 -10.96
CA SER A 57 9.02 9.48 -10.67
C SER A 57 10.44 8.96 -10.40
N TYR A 58 11.43 9.47 -11.10
CA TYR A 58 12.85 9.12 -10.84
C TYR A 58 13.36 9.73 -9.54
N LEU A 59 13.01 10.99 -9.24
CA LEU A 59 13.37 11.62 -7.97
C LEU A 59 12.76 10.87 -6.77
N ILE A 60 11.53 10.38 -6.91
CA ILE A 60 10.88 9.52 -5.89
C ILE A 60 11.71 8.26 -5.65
N LEU A 61 12.18 7.59 -6.71
CA LEU A 61 13.05 6.41 -6.58
C LEU A 61 14.39 6.77 -5.90
N ASP A 62 14.95 7.92 -6.21
CA ASP A 62 16.21 8.36 -5.62
C ASP A 62 16.04 8.69 -4.13
N CYS A 63 15.00 9.43 -3.74
CA CYS A 63 14.66 9.67 -2.33
C CYS A 63 14.45 8.37 -1.56
N MET A 64 13.72 7.41 -2.15
CA MET A 64 13.51 6.08 -1.57
C MET A 64 14.84 5.37 -1.30
N ASP A 65 15.73 5.38 -2.27
CA ASP A 65 17.03 4.70 -2.19
C ASP A 65 17.98 5.33 -1.17
N GLU A 66 17.95 6.64 -1.04
CA GLU A 66 18.84 7.39 -0.14
C GLU A 66 18.31 7.41 1.29
N MET A 67 17.03 7.72 1.46
CA MET A 67 16.43 7.85 2.80
C MET A 67 16.26 6.50 3.51
N LYS A 68 15.90 5.43 2.79
CA LYS A 68 15.69 4.07 3.32
C LYS A 68 14.78 4.02 4.55
N LEU A 69 13.79 4.88 4.60
CA LEU A 69 12.83 4.92 5.69
C LEU A 69 11.74 3.86 5.49
N VAL A 70 11.23 3.34 6.59
CA VAL A 70 10.12 2.35 6.57
C VAL A 70 8.84 2.98 6.04
N GLN A 71 8.64 4.28 6.30
CA GLN A 71 7.51 5.08 5.82
C GLN A 71 8.01 6.37 5.16
N PRO A 72 7.34 6.82 4.10
CA PRO A 72 6.20 6.19 3.43
C PRO A 72 6.60 4.89 2.74
N ASN A 73 5.69 3.90 2.76
CA ASN A 73 5.86 2.71 1.95
C ASN A 73 5.80 3.09 0.46
N SER A 74 6.75 2.62 -0.32
CA SER A 74 6.91 3.09 -1.69
C SER A 74 6.55 1.99 -2.68
N ASN A 75 5.64 2.31 -3.58
CA ASN A 75 5.09 1.40 -4.57
C ASN A 75 5.49 1.83 -5.99
N VAL A 76 5.89 0.86 -6.79
CA VAL A 76 6.13 1.03 -8.22
C VAL A 76 5.07 0.25 -8.99
N THR A 77 4.25 0.98 -9.73
CA THR A 77 3.20 0.39 -10.56
C THR A 77 3.71 0.25 -11.99
N ILE A 78 3.65 -0.98 -12.51
CA ILE A 78 4.24 -1.36 -13.79
C ILE A 78 3.14 -1.60 -14.81
N SER A 79 3.26 -0.98 -15.97
CA SER A 79 2.44 -1.23 -17.15
C SER A 79 3.30 -1.71 -18.32
N LYS A 80 2.65 -2.17 -19.38
CA LYS A 80 3.34 -2.47 -20.66
C LYS A 80 4.02 -1.25 -21.29
N LYS A 81 3.69 -0.04 -20.82
CA LYS A 81 4.24 1.24 -21.30
C LYS A 81 5.37 1.76 -20.43
N THR A 82 5.62 1.14 -19.28
CA THR A 82 6.65 1.58 -18.33
C THR A 82 8.03 1.56 -18.99
N PRO A 83 8.78 2.69 -18.95
CA PRO A 83 10.11 2.77 -19.55
C PRO A 83 11.08 1.78 -18.89
N ALA A 84 11.83 1.04 -19.71
CA ALA A 84 12.80 0.05 -19.24
C ALA A 84 13.83 0.67 -18.27
N ARG A 85 14.24 1.92 -18.48
CA ARG A 85 15.15 2.64 -17.58
C ARG A 85 14.54 2.81 -16.18
N PHE A 86 13.26 3.15 -16.09
CA PHE A 86 12.56 3.31 -14.80
C PHE A 86 12.46 1.97 -14.07
N LEU A 87 12.03 0.93 -14.77
CA LEU A 87 11.94 -0.42 -14.21
C LEU A 87 13.31 -0.91 -13.73
N LYS A 88 14.37 -0.71 -14.52
CA LYS A 88 15.74 -1.07 -14.15
C LYS A 88 16.15 -0.37 -12.85
N ARG A 89 15.92 0.94 -12.74
CA ARG A 89 16.23 1.70 -11.51
C ARG A 89 15.48 1.16 -10.29
N ALA A 90 14.19 0.88 -10.41
CA ALA A 90 13.39 0.30 -9.35
C ALA A 90 13.90 -1.09 -8.92
N CYS A 91 14.28 -1.94 -9.88
CA CYS A 91 14.89 -3.25 -9.60
C CYS A 91 16.26 -3.14 -8.93
N GLU A 92 17.09 -2.16 -9.30
CA GLU A 92 18.38 -1.89 -8.64
C GLU A 92 18.22 -1.53 -7.16
N ILE A 93 17.15 -0.81 -6.81
CA ILE A 93 16.81 -0.49 -5.42
C ILE A 93 16.33 -1.75 -4.70
N SER A 94 15.35 -2.45 -5.28
CA SER A 94 14.76 -3.65 -4.69
C SER A 94 15.80 -4.72 -4.36
N ARG A 95 16.78 -4.96 -5.23
CA ARG A 95 17.83 -5.95 -5.00
C ARG A 95 18.76 -5.65 -3.81
N LYS A 96 18.70 -4.43 -3.24
CA LYS A 96 19.44 -4.08 -2.03
C LYS A 96 18.87 -4.74 -0.76
N GLY A 97 17.68 -5.34 -0.85
CA GLY A 97 17.14 -6.25 0.16
C GLY A 97 16.45 -5.58 1.37
N TRP A 98 16.17 -4.29 1.33
CA TRP A 98 15.50 -3.62 2.45
C TRP A 98 13.96 -3.54 2.33
N GLY A 99 13.38 -4.25 1.34
CA GLY A 99 11.94 -4.50 1.25
C GLY A 99 11.15 -3.50 0.41
N GLN A 100 11.80 -2.52 -0.21
CA GLN A 100 11.15 -1.55 -1.09
C GLN A 100 11.90 -1.38 -2.40
N PRO A 101 11.23 -0.90 -3.48
CA PRO A 101 9.79 -0.70 -3.60
C PRO A 101 9.01 -2.01 -3.72
N ALA A 102 7.71 -1.97 -3.38
CA ALA A 102 6.78 -3.01 -3.79
C ALA A 102 6.35 -2.79 -5.25
N PHE A 103 6.16 -3.88 -5.99
CA PHE A 103 5.82 -3.82 -7.42
C PHE A 103 4.38 -4.27 -7.65
N TYR A 104 3.63 -3.51 -8.43
CA TYR A 104 2.23 -3.77 -8.75
C TYR A 104 1.99 -3.75 -10.26
N ASN A 105 1.07 -4.57 -10.72
CA ASN A 105 0.68 -4.64 -12.12
C ASN A 105 -0.50 -3.69 -12.39
N THR A 106 -0.26 -2.66 -13.20
CA THR A 106 -1.27 -1.64 -13.56
C THR A 106 -2.49 -2.25 -14.24
N GLU A 107 -2.28 -3.16 -15.19
CA GLU A 107 -3.38 -3.75 -15.93
C GLU A 107 -4.27 -4.61 -15.02
N ALA A 108 -3.66 -5.36 -14.10
CA ALA A 108 -4.40 -6.17 -13.14
C ALA A 108 -5.22 -5.30 -12.16
N GLN A 109 -4.61 -4.26 -11.59
CA GLN A 109 -5.30 -3.31 -10.70
C GLN A 109 -6.43 -2.56 -11.42
N THR A 110 -6.18 -2.09 -12.65
CA THR A 110 -7.21 -1.44 -13.46
C THR A 110 -8.38 -2.37 -13.72
N MET A 111 -8.12 -3.63 -14.06
CA MET A 111 -9.18 -4.62 -14.32
C MET A 111 -9.97 -4.95 -13.05
N GLU A 112 -9.31 -5.08 -11.91
CA GLU A 112 -9.94 -5.27 -10.61
C GLU A 112 -10.94 -4.15 -10.30
N LEU A 113 -10.53 -2.90 -10.47
CA LEU A 113 -11.38 -1.73 -10.24
C LEU A 113 -12.55 -1.63 -11.24
N ILE A 114 -12.33 -1.98 -12.51
CA ILE A 114 -13.42 -2.07 -13.48
C ILE A 114 -14.43 -3.15 -13.07
N ASN A 115 -13.97 -4.32 -12.65
CA ASN A 115 -14.83 -5.39 -12.16
C ASN A 115 -15.59 -5.00 -10.89
N ALA A 116 -15.03 -4.09 -10.09
CA ALA A 116 -15.70 -3.47 -8.94
C ALA A 116 -16.67 -2.33 -9.33
N GLY A 117 -16.89 -2.09 -10.63
CA GLY A 117 -17.84 -1.10 -11.15
C GLY A 117 -17.29 0.32 -11.34
N LYS A 118 -15.99 0.51 -11.31
CA LYS A 118 -15.37 1.82 -11.57
C LYS A 118 -15.30 2.12 -13.07
N SER A 119 -15.34 3.40 -13.42
CA SER A 119 -15.07 3.82 -14.80
C SER A 119 -13.62 3.49 -15.19
N LEU A 120 -13.36 3.38 -16.48
CA LEU A 120 -11.98 3.13 -16.97
C LEU A 120 -11.01 4.26 -16.54
N GLU A 121 -11.51 5.50 -16.53
CA GLU A 121 -10.71 6.66 -16.12
C GLU A 121 -10.36 6.58 -14.63
N ASP A 122 -11.34 6.32 -13.77
CA ASP A 122 -11.13 6.18 -12.34
C ASP A 122 -10.26 4.97 -12.00
N ALA A 123 -10.47 3.85 -12.68
CA ALA A 123 -9.65 2.65 -12.52
C ALA A 123 -8.17 2.90 -12.87
N ARG A 124 -7.89 3.70 -13.90
CA ARG A 124 -6.52 4.09 -14.26
C ARG A 124 -5.87 5.07 -13.28
N ARG A 125 -6.67 5.85 -12.55
CA ARG A 125 -6.19 6.69 -11.44
C ARG A 125 -5.91 5.89 -10.17
N GLY A 126 -6.36 4.65 -10.12
CA GLY A 126 -6.20 3.77 -8.96
C GLY A 126 -4.77 3.29 -8.75
N GLY A 127 -4.58 2.68 -7.61
CA GLY A 127 -3.33 2.07 -7.21
C GLY A 127 -3.46 1.38 -5.87
N SER A 128 -2.33 0.91 -5.34
CA SER A 128 -2.30 0.26 -4.05
C SER A 128 -2.24 1.25 -2.90
N SER A 129 -2.99 0.97 -1.86
CA SER A 129 -2.88 1.56 -0.54
C SER A 129 -2.59 0.45 0.47
N GLY A 130 -1.81 0.73 1.50
CA GLY A 130 -1.41 -0.33 2.42
C GLY A 130 -0.51 -1.37 1.74
N CYS A 131 -0.86 -2.64 1.86
CA CYS A 131 -0.05 -3.74 1.33
C CYS A 131 -0.41 -4.12 -0.10
N VAL A 132 -1.72 -4.38 -0.34
CA VAL A 132 -2.25 -4.87 -1.64
C VAL A 132 -3.63 -4.31 -1.95
N GLU A 133 -4.14 -3.45 -1.12
CA GLU A 133 -5.48 -2.90 -1.22
C GLU A 133 -5.57 -1.95 -2.41
N THR A 134 -6.40 -2.28 -3.38
CA THR A 134 -6.58 -1.50 -4.60
C THR A 134 -7.77 -0.55 -4.46
N GLY A 135 -7.57 0.71 -4.80
CA GLY A 135 -8.62 1.74 -4.75
C GLY A 135 -8.53 2.73 -5.89
N ALA A 136 -9.64 3.31 -6.27
CA ALA A 136 -9.73 4.38 -7.29
C ALA A 136 -9.59 5.74 -6.59
N TRP A 137 -8.39 6.30 -6.63
CA TRP A 137 -8.08 7.52 -5.88
C TRP A 137 -8.84 8.74 -6.37
N GLY A 138 -9.35 9.51 -5.40
CA GLY A 138 -10.18 10.67 -5.69
C GLY A 138 -11.63 10.35 -6.00
N SER A 139 -11.97 9.08 -6.24
CA SER A 139 -13.34 8.62 -6.55
C SER A 139 -13.97 7.86 -5.39
N GLU A 140 -13.20 7.34 -4.47
CA GLU A 140 -13.69 6.62 -3.31
C GLU A 140 -12.84 6.86 -2.07
N ALA A 141 -13.46 6.73 -0.90
CA ALA A 141 -12.76 6.72 0.37
C ALA A 141 -12.21 5.31 0.63
N TYR A 142 -10.97 5.24 1.11
CA TYR A 142 -10.37 4.00 1.52
C TYR A 142 -10.58 3.80 3.03
N ILE A 143 -11.46 2.87 3.38
CA ILE A 143 -11.83 2.60 4.77
C ILE A 143 -11.72 1.10 5.03
N LEU A 144 -10.97 0.74 6.07
CA LEU A 144 -10.96 -0.63 6.59
C LEU A 144 -12.30 -0.93 7.27
N THR A 145 -13.03 -1.91 6.76
CA THR A 145 -14.34 -2.29 7.28
C THR A 145 -14.28 -3.11 8.56
N GLY A 146 -13.15 -3.76 8.84
CA GLY A 146 -12.97 -4.55 10.04
C GLY A 146 -11.80 -5.52 9.98
N TYR A 147 -11.69 -6.31 11.04
CA TYR A 147 -10.68 -7.35 11.18
C TYR A 147 -11.36 -8.69 11.45
N LEU A 148 -10.94 -9.71 10.73
CA LEU A 148 -11.41 -11.09 10.92
C LEU A 148 -10.34 -11.89 11.67
N ASN A 149 -10.66 -12.32 12.91
CA ASN A 149 -9.79 -13.21 13.66
C ASN A 149 -9.96 -14.65 13.17
N ILE A 150 -9.25 -15.00 12.11
CA ILE A 150 -9.31 -16.33 11.49
C ILE A 150 -9.04 -17.49 12.50
N PRO A 151 -8.01 -17.43 13.38
CA PRO A 151 -7.81 -18.43 14.40
C PRO A 151 -9.01 -18.62 15.33
N LYS A 152 -9.68 -17.54 15.73
CA LYS A 152 -10.89 -17.61 16.57
C LYS A 152 -12.06 -18.22 15.80
N VAL A 153 -12.26 -17.86 14.54
CA VAL A 153 -13.29 -18.46 13.67
C VAL A 153 -13.05 -19.96 13.54
N PHE A 154 -11.81 -20.39 13.30
CA PHE A 154 -11.44 -21.78 13.21
C PHE A 154 -11.70 -22.54 14.52
N GLN A 155 -11.31 -21.96 15.66
CA GLN A 155 -11.60 -22.52 16.99
C GLN A 155 -13.10 -22.71 17.20
N LEU A 156 -13.91 -21.68 16.92
CA LEU A 156 -15.37 -21.76 17.07
C LEU A 156 -15.99 -22.85 16.17
N THR A 157 -15.48 -23.00 14.95
CA THR A 157 -15.92 -24.02 14.01
C THR A 157 -15.66 -25.43 14.58
N LEU A 158 -14.46 -25.67 15.12
CA LEU A 158 -14.12 -26.96 15.72
C LEU A 158 -14.93 -27.32 16.99
N TYR A 159 -15.43 -26.33 17.69
CA TYR A 159 -16.17 -26.47 18.93
C TYR A 159 -17.67 -26.11 18.82
N ASN A 160 -18.24 -26.19 17.62
CA ASN A 160 -19.66 -25.91 17.37
C ASN A 160 -20.11 -24.57 17.94
N GLY A 161 -19.32 -23.54 17.72
CA GLY A 161 -19.60 -22.16 18.18
C GLY A 161 -19.30 -21.88 19.65
N PHE A 162 -18.81 -22.89 20.41
CA PHE A 162 -18.44 -22.70 21.81
C PHE A 162 -17.02 -22.11 21.93
N ASP A 163 -16.90 -20.98 22.61
CA ASP A 163 -15.62 -20.37 22.93
C ASP A 163 -15.06 -20.88 24.25
N LYS A 164 -14.00 -21.67 24.17
CA LYS A 164 -13.36 -22.27 25.35
C LYS A 164 -12.73 -21.25 26.30
N GLU A 165 -12.32 -20.12 25.77
CA GLU A 165 -11.63 -19.09 26.53
C GLU A 165 -12.60 -18.31 27.44
N SER A 166 -13.73 -17.88 26.88
CA SER A 166 -14.77 -17.17 27.63
C SER A 166 -15.85 -18.08 28.25
N GLY A 167 -15.86 -19.35 27.87
CA GLY A 167 -16.89 -20.32 28.31
C GLY A 167 -18.29 -20.06 27.72
N LYS A 168 -18.39 -19.28 26.63
CA LYS A 168 -19.67 -18.86 26.05
C LYS A 168 -19.94 -19.47 24.68
N GLN A 169 -21.21 -19.65 24.38
CA GLN A 169 -21.67 -19.97 23.03
C GLN A 169 -21.72 -18.66 22.22
N LEU A 170 -20.77 -18.47 21.31
CA LEU A 170 -20.63 -17.25 20.47
C LEU A 170 -21.15 -17.45 19.06
N GLY A 171 -21.18 -18.67 18.56
CA GLY A 171 -21.66 -19.00 17.23
C GLY A 171 -22.85 -19.95 17.27
N LEU A 172 -23.40 -20.28 16.10
CA LEU A 172 -24.45 -21.31 15.97
C LEU A 172 -23.86 -22.68 16.30
N LYS A 173 -24.72 -23.53 16.85
CA LYS A 173 -24.38 -24.96 17.07
C LYS A 173 -24.38 -25.73 15.76
#